data_a153b1c02a05b614871043687e908449
#
_entry.id   a153b1c02a05b614871043687e908449
#
_cell.length_a   1.000
_cell.length_b   1.000
_cell.length_c   1.000
_cell.angle_alpha   90.00
_cell.angle_beta   90.00
_cell.angle_gamma   90.00
#
_symmetry.space_group_name_H-M   'P 1'
#
loop_
_entity.id
_entity.type
_entity.pdbx_description
1 polymer ?
#
loop_
_entity_poly.entity_id
_entity_poly.type
_entity_poly.pdbx_seq_one_letter_code
_entity_poly.pdbx_strand_id
1 'polypeptide(L)'
;MVSYKYNIYRSNKTKYLDKMLRECCFVWNHSLALQRRFYKLFGKYISVGKMQKHFAKRIKRNLLHSQTVQEILQRLDSSYNRFFKKLAKRPPKFKRAECFNSFVFKQGGYTINGNTFTINKGEKRFRFSFSRPYEGKNKAN
;
A
#
# COMPACT_ATOMS: atom_id res chain seq x y z
N MET A 1 1.27 -9.09 -19.41
CA MET A 1 0.39 -8.90 -18.22
C MET A 1 -0.58 -7.76 -18.51
N VAL A 2 -1.85 -8.00 -18.34
CA VAL A 2 -2.90 -7.01 -18.65
C VAL A 2 -3.49 -6.47 -17.35
N SER A 3 -3.60 -5.14 -17.25
CA SER A 3 -4.26 -4.46 -16.12
C SER A 3 -5.62 -3.96 -16.55
N TYR A 4 -6.61 -4.16 -15.69
CA TYR A 4 -7.97 -3.70 -15.89
C TYR A 4 -8.35 -2.69 -14.83
N LYS A 5 -9.06 -1.63 -15.23
CA LYS A 5 -9.58 -0.61 -14.31
C LYS A 5 -11.09 -0.68 -14.26
N TYR A 6 -11.63 -0.69 -13.07
CA TYR A 6 -13.07 -0.69 -12.83
C TYR A 6 -13.42 0.39 -11.81
N ASN A 7 -14.54 1.06 -12.03
CA ASN A 7 -15.05 2.03 -11.09
C ASN A 7 -15.84 1.34 -9.99
N ILE A 8 -15.62 1.76 -8.75
CA ILE A 8 -16.34 1.23 -7.59
C ILE A 8 -17.58 2.07 -7.34
N TYR A 9 -18.72 1.41 -7.10
CA TYR A 9 -19.93 2.12 -6.68
C TYR A 9 -19.75 2.71 -5.29
N ARG A 10 -20.09 3.97 -5.12
CA ARG A 10 -20.01 4.63 -3.83
C ARG A 10 -21.04 4.02 -2.86
N SER A 11 -20.59 3.79 -1.64
CA SER A 11 -21.42 3.29 -0.55
C SER A 11 -20.88 3.84 0.77
N ASN A 12 -21.59 3.63 1.87
CA ASN A 12 -21.09 4.01 3.20
C ASN A 12 -19.74 3.34 3.52
N LYS A 13 -19.45 2.22 2.88
CA LYS A 13 -18.21 1.46 3.08
C LYS A 13 -17.00 2.07 2.38
N THR A 14 -17.19 2.98 1.41
CA THR A 14 -16.05 3.62 0.73
C THR A 14 -15.24 4.50 1.66
N LYS A 15 -15.84 5.01 2.74
CA LYS A 15 -15.11 5.73 3.79
C LYS A 15 -14.04 4.85 4.45
N TYR A 16 -14.26 3.55 4.48
CA TYR A 16 -13.29 2.60 5.01
C TYR A 16 -12.02 2.57 4.16
N LEU A 17 -12.16 2.66 2.83
CA LEU A 17 -11.02 2.74 1.92
C LEU A 17 -10.22 4.02 2.14
N ASP A 18 -10.88 5.14 2.41
CA ASP A 18 -10.22 6.40 2.74
C ASP A 18 -9.41 6.29 4.03
N LYS A 19 -9.95 5.61 5.04
CA LYS A 19 -9.22 5.34 6.29
C LYS A 19 -7.98 4.49 6.01
N MET A 20 -8.10 3.47 5.15
CA MET A 20 -6.96 2.64 4.77
C MET A 20 -5.88 3.44 4.06
N LEU A 21 -6.26 4.37 3.17
CA LEU A 21 -5.31 5.25 2.50
C LEU A 21 -4.57 6.15 3.50
N ARG A 22 -5.25 6.67 4.50
CA ARG A 22 -4.62 7.46 5.56
C ARG A 22 -3.62 6.64 6.36
N GLU A 23 -3.94 5.39 6.66
CA GLU A 23 -3.02 4.47 7.34
C GLU A 23 -1.80 4.16 6.47
N CYS A 24 -2.00 3.98 5.17
CA CYS A 24 -0.89 3.82 4.22
C CYS A 24 0.02 5.05 4.18
N CYS A 25 -0.57 6.23 4.19
CA CYS A 25 0.17 7.49 4.26
C CYS A 25 0.99 7.58 5.55
N PHE A 26 0.42 7.15 6.67
CA PHE A 26 1.15 7.08 7.95
C PHE A 26 2.36 6.15 7.83
N VAL A 27 2.20 4.97 7.24
CA VAL A 27 3.30 4.01 7.05
C VAL A 27 4.43 4.64 6.23
N TRP A 28 4.09 5.30 5.13
CA TRP A 28 5.07 6.00 4.29
C TRP A 28 5.83 7.07 5.08
N ASN A 29 5.10 7.95 5.75
CA ASN A 29 5.71 9.08 6.46
C ASN A 29 6.54 8.63 7.67
N HIS A 30 6.05 7.63 8.41
CA HIS A 30 6.76 7.09 9.55
C HIS A 30 8.07 6.43 9.13
N SER A 31 8.03 5.62 8.08
CA SER A 31 9.23 4.95 7.57
C SER A 31 10.22 5.94 6.99
N LEU A 32 9.74 6.98 6.31
CA LEU A 32 10.60 8.04 5.80
C LEU A 32 11.28 8.82 6.94
N ALA A 33 10.54 9.15 7.99
CA ALA A 33 11.10 9.82 9.17
C ALA A 33 12.16 8.96 9.84
N LEU A 34 11.93 7.65 9.96
CA LEU A 34 12.93 6.72 10.50
C LEU A 34 14.18 6.66 9.63
N GLN A 35 14.03 6.59 8.30
CA GLN A 35 15.18 6.58 7.39
C GLN A 35 16.03 7.84 7.54
N ARG A 36 15.39 9.00 7.58
CA ARG A 36 16.09 10.28 7.72
C ARG A 36 16.84 10.38 9.04
N ARG A 37 16.19 9.98 10.13
CA ARG A 37 16.81 9.99 11.46
C ARG A 37 17.99 9.03 11.55
N PHE A 38 17.81 7.81 11.06
CA PHE A 38 18.85 6.79 11.08
C PHE A 38 20.06 7.22 10.26
N TYR A 39 19.84 7.77 9.08
CA TYR A 39 20.91 8.26 8.24
C TYR A 39 21.66 9.42 8.89
N LYS A 40 20.94 10.34 9.53
CA LYS A 40 21.54 11.48 10.23
C LYS A 40 22.41 11.02 11.40
N LEU A 41 21.99 9.98 12.14
CA LEU A 41 22.70 9.49 13.33
C LEU A 41 23.85 8.54 13.00
N PHE A 42 23.69 7.69 11.99
CA PHE A 42 24.61 6.59 11.72
C PHE A 42 25.22 6.62 10.30
N GLY A 43 24.76 7.50 9.43
CA GLY A 43 25.22 7.55 8.06
C GLY A 43 24.88 6.33 7.22
N LYS A 44 23.92 5.53 7.66
CA LYS A 44 23.53 4.27 7.02
C LYS A 44 22.07 4.28 6.63
N TYR A 45 21.73 3.48 5.61
CA TYR A 45 20.36 3.29 5.11
C TYR A 45 19.76 2.04 5.73
N ILE A 46 18.52 2.13 6.22
CA ILE A 46 17.80 0.98 6.75
C ILE A 46 17.28 0.14 5.58
N SER A 47 17.63 -1.15 5.55
CA SER A 47 17.11 -2.06 4.52
C SER A 47 15.61 -2.25 4.65
N VAL A 48 14.94 -2.57 3.55
CA VAL A 48 13.50 -2.81 3.52
C VAL A 48 13.10 -3.96 4.46
N GLY A 49 13.94 -5.00 4.57
CA GLY A 49 13.66 -6.12 5.48
C GLY A 49 13.67 -5.73 6.95
N LYS A 50 14.62 -4.88 7.36
CA LYS A 50 14.66 -4.35 8.73
C LYS A 50 13.46 -3.44 9.03
N MET A 51 13.06 -2.63 8.06
CA MET A 51 11.90 -1.76 8.18
C MET A 51 10.61 -2.58 8.33
N GLN A 52 10.46 -3.64 7.55
CA GLN A 52 9.32 -4.55 7.65
C GLN A 52 9.24 -5.21 9.02
N LYS A 53 10.37 -5.65 9.56
CA LYS A 53 10.42 -6.22 10.91
C LYS A 53 10.03 -5.21 11.99
N HIS A 54 10.46 -3.96 11.84
CA HIS A 54 10.10 -2.88 12.76
C HIS A 54 8.58 -2.68 12.80
N PHE A 55 7.95 -2.58 11.65
CA PHE A 55 6.49 -2.42 11.57
C PHE A 55 5.75 -3.64 12.10
N ALA A 56 6.21 -4.83 11.80
CA ALA A 56 5.58 -6.06 12.27
C ALA A 56 5.61 -6.19 13.81
N LYS A 57 6.72 -5.78 14.43
CA LYS A 57 6.91 -5.95 15.87
C LYS A 57 6.37 -4.79 16.70
N ARG A 58 6.56 -3.54 16.23
CA ARG A 58 6.34 -2.35 17.05
C ARG A 58 5.15 -1.53 16.65
N ILE A 59 4.77 -1.58 15.38
CA ILE A 59 3.70 -0.75 14.84
C ILE A 59 2.67 -1.65 14.18
N LYS A 60 1.68 -2.07 14.96
CA LYS A 60 0.60 -2.89 14.44
C LYS A 60 -0.50 -1.98 13.90
N ARG A 61 -0.83 -2.16 12.64
CA ARG A 61 -1.93 -1.49 11.97
C ARG A 61 -3.00 -2.49 11.63
N ASN A 62 -3.97 -2.66 12.51
CA ASN A 62 -5.04 -3.66 12.36
C ASN A 62 -5.91 -3.42 11.13
N LEU A 63 -5.96 -2.17 10.66
CA LEU A 63 -6.74 -1.81 9.49
C LEU A 63 -6.10 -2.27 8.17
N LEU A 64 -4.78 -2.42 8.15
CA LEU A 64 -4.04 -2.77 6.95
C LEU A 64 -3.58 -4.23 6.99
N HIS A 65 -3.72 -4.91 5.85
CA HIS A 65 -3.11 -6.21 5.65
C HIS A 65 -1.58 -6.08 5.66
N SER A 66 -0.88 -7.06 6.25
CA SER A 66 0.59 -7.02 6.36
C SER A 66 1.29 -6.86 5.02
N GLN A 67 0.78 -7.49 3.97
CA GLN A 67 1.35 -7.38 2.62
C GLN A 67 1.16 -5.98 2.03
N THR A 68 0.09 -5.29 2.38
CA THR A 68 -0.12 -3.90 1.98
C THR A 68 0.92 -2.99 2.62
N VAL A 69 1.21 -3.19 3.91
CA VAL A 69 2.28 -2.47 4.61
C VAL A 69 3.62 -2.73 3.94
N GLN A 70 3.94 -3.99 3.66
CA GLN A 70 5.19 -4.37 2.98
C GLN A 70 5.31 -3.70 1.62
N GLU A 71 4.22 -3.61 0.87
CA GLU A 71 4.21 -2.97 -0.45
C GLU A 71 4.52 -1.47 -0.35
N ILE A 72 3.95 -0.77 0.64
CA ILE A 72 4.26 0.64 0.87
C ILE A 72 5.75 0.82 1.22
N LEU A 73 6.30 -0.05 2.05
CA LEU A 73 7.72 -0.01 2.41
C LEU A 73 8.63 -0.28 1.20
N GLN A 74 8.24 -1.20 0.33
CA GLN A 74 8.95 -1.47 -0.92
C GLN A 74 8.87 -0.28 -1.88
N ARG A 75 7.74 0.40 -1.92
CA ARG A 75 7.54 1.60 -2.73
C ARG A 75 8.49 2.73 -2.29
N LEU A 76 8.65 2.91 -0.98
CA LEU A 76 9.62 3.87 -0.44
C LEU A 76 11.05 3.47 -0.79
N ASP A 77 11.40 2.20 -0.61
CA ASP A 77 12.72 1.67 -0.95
C ASP A 77 13.05 1.89 -2.43
N SER A 78 12.11 1.61 -3.32
CA SER A 78 12.27 1.86 -4.76
C SER A 78 12.51 3.33 -5.05
N SER A 79 11.82 4.24 -4.36
CA SER A 79 12.01 5.68 -4.52
C SER A 79 13.42 6.11 -4.10
N TYR A 80 13.93 5.57 -2.99
CA TYR A 80 15.31 5.84 -2.57
C TYR A 80 16.32 5.26 -3.56
N ASN A 81 16.11 4.05 -4.06
CA ASN A 81 17.00 3.44 -5.04
C ASN A 81 17.08 4.26 -6.33
N ARG A 82 15.96 4.79 -6.79
CA ARG A 82 15.95 5.71 -7.94
C ARG A 82 16.75 6.97 -7.67
N PHE A 83 16.66 7.52 -6.47
CA PHE A 83 17.46 8.67 -6.07
C PHE A 83 18.96 8.33 -6.05
N PHE A 84 19.34 7.21 -5.45
CA PHE A 84 20.74 6.78 -5.38
C PHE A 84 21.34 6.51 -6.77
N LYS A 85 20.54 6.00 -7.71
CA LYS A 85 20.96 5.77 -9.10
C LYS A 85 20.91 7.03 -9.97
N LYS A 86 20.61 8.18 -9.38
CA LYS A 86 20.46 9.47 -10.05
C LYS A 86 19.35 9.51 -11.11
N LEU A 87 18.39 8.59 -11.03
CA LEU A 87 17.20 8.59 -11.88
C LEU A 87 16.13 9.58 -11.40
N ALA A 88 16.18 9.96 -10.14
CA ALA A 88 15.35 11.01 -9.54
C ALA A 88 16.25 12.12 -9.00
N LYS A 89 15.86 13.38 -9.21
CA LYS A 89 16.64 14.54 -8.79
C LYS A 89 16.61 14.77 -7.27
N ARG A 90 15.56 14.32 -6.61
CA ARG A 90 15.34 14.57 -5.18
C ARG A 90 14.99 13.27 -4.45
N PRO A 91 15.36 13.17 -3.17
CA PRO A 91 14.94 12.02 -2.36
C PRO A 91 13.42 12.03 -2.13
N PRO A 92 12.85 10.91 -1.66
CA PRO A 92 11.44 10.86 -1.32
C PRO A 92 11.04 11.93 -0.31
N LYS A 93 9.81 12.41 -0.44
CA LYS A 93 9.23 13.45 0.42
C LYS A 93 8.09 12.88 1.26
N PHE A 94 7.79 13.56 2.36
CA PHE A 94 6.57 13.32 3.11
C PHE A 94 5.35 13.59 2.24
N LYS A 95 4.30 12.81 2.43
CA LYS A 95 3.05 12.93 1.69
C LYS A 95 1.93 13.37 2.61
N ARG A 96 1.04 14.21 2.10
CA ARG A 96 -0.22 14.53 2.78
C ARG A 96 -1.21 13.40 2.58
N ALA A 97 -2.10 13.20 3.55
CA ALA A 97 -3.11 12.17 3.48
C ALA A 97 -4.01 12.33 2.24
N GLU A 98 -4.36 13.56 1.88
CA GLU A 98 -5.19 13.87 0.72
C GLU A 98 -4.49 13.52 -0.61
N CYS A 99 -3.16 13.49 -0.62
CA CYS A 99 -2.36 13.19 -1.80
C CYS A 99 -1.97 11.72 -1.94
N PHE A 100 -2.31 10.89 -0.96
CA PHE A 100 -2.02 9.46 -1.00
C PHE A 100 -3.21 8.72 -1.62
N ASN A 101 -3.07 8.27 -2.86
CA ASN A 101 -4.20 7.87 -3.70
C ASN A 101 -4.31 6.38 -3.97
N SER A 102 -3.33 5.57 -3.58
CA SER A 102 -3.36 4.16 -3.95
C SER A 102 -2.69 3.27 -2.91
N PHE A 103 -3.22 2.07 -2.78
CA PHE A 103 -2.58 0.98 -2.06
C PHE A 103 -2.87 -0.32 -2.80
N VAL A 104 -2.10 -1.37 -2.49
CA VAL A 104 -2.15 -2.63 -3.22
C VAL A 104 -2.48 -3.77 -2.25
N PHE A 105 -3.44 -4.60 -2.63
CA PHE A 105 -3.65 -5.89 -2.01
C PHE A 105 -2.93 -6.96 -2.84
N LYS A 106 -2.00 -7.65 -2.21
CA LYS A 106 -1.35 -8.82 -2.77
C LYS A 106 -2.12 -10.09 -2.40
N GLN A 107 -1.60 -11.24 -2.75
CA GLN A 107 -2.22 -12.53 -2.48
C GLN A 107 -2.72 -12.64 -1.04
N GLY A 108 -3.92 -13.18 -0.85
CA GLY A 108 -4.51 -13.43 0.46
C GLY A 108 -5.20 -12.23 1.10
N GLY A 109 -5.06 -11.04 0.54
CA GLY A 109 -5.69 -9.82 1.09
C GLY A 109 -7.08 -9.52 0.55
N TYR A 110 -7.47 -10.18 -0.53
CA TYR A 110 -8.73 -9.88 -1.21
C TYR A 110 -9.28 -11.10 -1.95
N THR A 111 -10.58 -11.07 -2.24
CA THR A 111 -11.23 -12.00 -3.15
C THR A 111 -12.11 -11.24 -4.13
N ILE A 112 -12.17 -11.69 -5.38
CA ILE A 112 -13.04 -11.12 -6.40
C ILE A 112 -14.05 -12.19 -6.81
N ASN A 113 -15.33 -11.83 -6.79
CA ASN A 113 -16.41 -12.72 -7.16
C ASN A 113 -17.41 -11.96 -8.02
N GLY A 114 -17.41 -12.24 -9.34
CA GLY A 114 -18.21 -11.48 -10.30
C GLY A 114 -17.86 -10.01 -10.31
N ASN A 115 -18.81 -9.15 -9.95
CA ASN A 115 -18.62 -7.71 -9.88
C ASN A 115 -18.40 -7.20 -8.44
N THR A 116 -18.07 -8.08 -7.52
CA THR A 116 -17.87 -7.76 -6.11
C THR A 116 -16.46 -8.14 -5.70
N PHE A 117 -15.74 -7.26 -5.01
CA PHE A 117 -14.51 -7.64 -4.34
C PHE A 117 -14.66 -7.48 -2.83
N THR A 118 -13.98 -8.34 -2.11
CA THR A 118 -14.08 -8.47 -0.67
C THR A 118 -12.68 -8.36 -0.07
N ILE A 119 -12.56 -7.62 1.02
CA ILE A 119 -11.33 -7.44 1.76
C ILE A 119 -11.53 -7.80 3.23
N ASN A 120 -10.44 -7.92 3.98
CA ASN A 120 -10.45 -8.27 5.39
C ASN A 120 -11.24 -9.55 5.69
N LYS A 121 -10.90 -10.63 4.98
CA LYS A 121 -11.49 -11.95 5.19
C LYS A 121 -13.03 -11.96 5.08
N GLY A 122 -13.56 -11.15 4.19
CA GLY A 122 -15.00 -11.11 3.94
C GLY A 122 -15.76 -10.05 4.71
N GLU A 123 -15.10 -9.28 5.58
CA GLU A 123 -15.79 -8.27 6.39
C GLU A 123 -16.28 -7.08 5.58
N LYS A 124 -15.56 -6.71 4.54
CA LYS A 124 -15.87 -5.54 3.70
C LYS A 124 -16.03 -5.96 2.25
N ARG A 125 -17.20 -5.69 1.68
CA ARG A 125 -17.54 -6.00 0.29
C ARG A 125 -17.79 -4.71 -0.47
N PHE A 126 -17.25 -4.63 -1.67
CA PHE A 126 -17.41 -3.49 -2.57
C PHE A 126 -17.86 -3.97 -3.93
N ARG A 127 -18.83 -3.27 -4.52
CA ARG A 127 -19.29 -3.55 -5.86
C ARG A 127 -18.58 -2.61 -6.84
N PHE A 128 -18.22 -3.12 -7.99
CA PHE A 128 -17.61 -2.31 -9.04
C PHE A 128 -18.39 -2.47 -10.34
N SER A 129 -18.24 -1.46 -11.22
CA SER A 129 -18.85 -1.49 -12.54
C SER A 129 -18.10 -2.48 -13.43
N PHE A 130 -18.79 -3.53 -13.86
CA PHE A 130 -18.21 -4.57 -14.72
C PHE A 130 -18.28 -4.11 -16.17
N SER A 131 -17.49 -3.09 -16.53
CA SER A 131 -17.51 -2.48 -17.84
C SER A 131 -16.91 -3.36 -18.95
N ARG A 132 -16.07 -4.33 -18.57
CA ARG A 132 -15.46 -5.29 -19.48
C ARG A 132 -15.13 -6.57 -18.73
N PRO A 133 -15.20 -7.75 -19.39
CA PRO A 133 -14.76 -8.99 -18.74
C PRO A 133 -13.25 -8.97 -18.51
N TYR A 134 -12.81 -9.51 -17.39
CA TYR A 134 -11.39 -9.72 -17.12
C TYR A 134 -11.01 -11.15 -17.54
N GLU A 135 -9.82 -11.27 -18.14
CA GLU A 135 -9.24 -12.56 -18.46
C GLU A 135 -8.29 -12.96 -17.33
N GLY A 136 -8.30 -14.24 -17.01
CA GLY A 136 -7.42 -14.82 -16.02
C GLY A 136 -8.18 -15.52 -14.92
N LYS A 137 -7.53 -16.53 -14.34
CA LYS A 137 -8.08 -17.22 -13.18
C LYS A 137 -8.08 -16.25 -12.01
N ASN A 138 -9.24 -16.06 -11.42
CA ASN A 138 -9.37 -15.40 -10.14
C ASN A 138 -8.50 -16.16 -9.15
N LYS A 139 -7.35 -15.61 -8.81
CA LYS A 139 -6.59 -16.11 -7.67
C LYS A 139 -7.23 -15.56 -6.42
N ALA A 140 -8.45 -15.95 -6.19
CA ALA A 140 -9.13 -15.73 -4.93
C ALA A 140 -8.49 -16.66 -3.92
N ASN A 141 -7.63 -16.13 -3.14
CA ASN A 141 -7.03 -16.88 -2.04
C ASN A 141 -7.38 -16.24 -0.72
#